data_174656a568977d81e26e98caf92e100f
#
_entry.id   174656a568977d81e26e98caf92e100f
#
_cell.length_a   1.000
_cell.length_b   1.000
_cell.length_c   1.000
_cell.angle_alpha   90.00
_cell.angle_beta   90.00
_cell.angle_gamma   90.00
#
_symmetry.space_group_name_H-M   'P 1'
#
loop_
_entity.id
_entity.type
_entity.pdbx_description
1 polymer ?
#
loop_
_entity_poly.entity_id
_entity_poly.type
_entity_poly.pdbx_seq_one_letter_code
_entity_poly.pdbx_strand_id
1 'polypeptide(L)'
;MLVLITYDVNTEDAAGRKRLRQIAKKCVDYGQRVQNSVFECVLDPAQYKTLQAKLCKLMDPQRDSLRFYQLGKETRDKIEHFGVKAGYDPTGTLIL
;
A
#
# COMPACT_ATOMS: atom_id res chain seq x y z
N MET A 1 5.27 12.68 -2.32
CA MET A 1 5.14 11.93 -3.60
C MET A 1 4.08 10.85 -3.48
N LEU A 2 3.47 10.52 -4.58
CA LEU A 2 2.48 9.45 -4.64
C LEU A 2 3.18 8.12 -4.83
N VAL A 3 2.87 7.16 -3.97
CA VAL A 3 3.46 5.82 -4.01
C VAL A 3 2.34 4.80 -4.04
N LEU A 4 2.41 3.89 -4.99
CA LEU A 4 1.52 2.75 -5.05
C LEU A 4 2.26 1.55 -4.47
N ILE A 5 1.64 0.88 -3.51
CA ILE A 5 2.21 -0.31 -2.88
C ILE A 5 1.34 -1.49 -3.23
N THR A 6 1.94 -2.52 -3.82
CA THR A 6 1.26 -3.76 -4.11
C THR A 6 1.99 -4.91 -3.41
N TYR A 7 1.24 -5.89 -2.94
CA TYR A 7 1.85 -7.04 -2.30
C TYR A 7 1.08 -8.32 -2.60
N ASP A 8 1.83 -9.41 -2.59
CA ASP A 8 1.29 -10.76 -2.74
C ASP A 8 1.96 -11.61 -1.66
N VAL A 9 1.19 -12.03 -0.68
CA VAL A 9 1.69 -12.77 0.48
C VAL A 9 1.16 -14.19 0.44
N ASN A 10 2.07 -15.15 0.59
CA ASN A 10 1.68 -16.56 0.65
C ASN A 10 0.92 -16.83 1.94
N THR A 11 -0.34 -17.25 1.83
CA THR A 11 -1.25 -17.46 2.95
C THR A 11 -1.60 -18.91 3.19
N GLU A 12 -0.77 -19.83 2.70
CA GLU A 12 -1.02 -21.26 2.85
C GLU A 12 -0.94 -21.72 4.31
N ASP A 13 -0.17 -21.01 5.14
CA ASP A 13 -0.05 -21.35 6.55
C ASP A 13 -0.42 -20.15 7.44
N ALA A 14 -0.49 -20.41 8.76
CA ALA A 14 -0.87 -19.40 9.73
C ALA A 14 0.13 -18.25 9.79
N ALA A 15 1.42 -18.53 9.59
CA ALA A 15 2.46 -17.51 9.61
C ALA A 15 2.28 -16.55 8.43
N GLY A 16 1.93 -17.06 7.26
CA GLY A 16 1.66 -16.23 6.07
C GLY A 16 0.44 -15.34 6.27
N ARG A 17 -0.63 -15.90 6.84
CA ARG A 17 -1.84 -15.12 7.14
C ARG A 17 -1.54 -13.99 8.13
N LYS A 18 -0.67 -14.25 9.11
CA LYS A 18 -0.24 -13.24 10.06
C LYS A 18 0.58 -12.14 9.38
N ARG A 19 1.52 -12.52 8.48
CA ARG A 19 2.30 -11.54 7.72
C ARG A 19 1.41 -10.64 6.88
N LEU A 20 0.40 -11.23 6.23
CA LEU A 20 -0.55 -10.45 5.42
C LEU A 20 -1.25 -9.39 6.27
N ARG A 21 -1.76 -9.78 7.44
CA ARG A 21 -2.43 -8.84 8.34
C ARG A 21 -1.50 -7.73 8.80
N GLN A 22 -0.25 -8.07 9.13
CA GLN A 22 0.73 -7.10 9.60
C GLN A 22 1.12 -6.10 8.52
N ILE A 23 1.31 -6.58 7.28
CA ILE A 23 1.64 -5.73 6.14
C ILE A 23 0.47 -4.78 5.86
N ALA A 24 -0.75 -5.31 5.77
CA ALA A 24 -1.92 -4.49 5.52
C ALA A 24 -2.12 -3.43 6.62
N LYS A 25 -1.98 -3.82 7.87
CA LYS A 25 -2.12 -2.90 9.01
C LYS A 25 -1.10 -1.77 8.93
N LYS A 26 0.14 -2.08 8.57
CA LYS A 26 1.18 -1.06 8.45
C LYS A 26 0.89 -0.11 7.28
N CYS A 27 0.41 -0.64 6.17
CA CYS A 27 0.04 0.20 5.02
C CYS A 27 -1.10 1.17 5.37
N VAL A 28 -2.08 0.71 6.17
CA VAL A 28 -3.20 1.57 6.60
C VAL A 28 -2.71 2.79 7.37
N ASP A 29 -1.62 2.67 8.11
CA ASP A 29 -1.06 3.78 8.87
C ASP A 29 -0.51 4.89 7.97
N TYR A 30 -0.20 4.58 6.70
CA TYR A 30 0.47 5.51 5.80
C TYR A 30 -0.35 5.88 4.57
N GLY A 31 -1.40 5.16 4.28
CA GLY A 31 -2.14 5.41 3.06
C GLY A 31 -3.53 4.81 3.05
N GLN A 32 -4.06 4.67 1.85
CA GLN A 32 -5.44 4.26 1.62
C GLN A 32 -5.49 2.98 0.80
N ARG A 33 -6.19 1.97 1.31
CA ARG A 33 -6.45 0.74 0.56
C ARG A 33 -7.40 1.06 -0.60
N VAL A 34 -7.01 0.68 -1.81
CA VAL A 34 -7.84 0.86 -3.00
C VAL A 34 -8.28 -0.46 -3.60
N GLN A 35 -7.54 -1.54 -3.31
CA GLN A 35 -7.91 -2.91 -3.61
C GLN A 35 -7.34 -3.78 -2.50
N ASN A 36 -7.66 -5.07 -2.50
CA ASN A 36 -7.29 -5.97 -1.39
C ASN A 36 -5.80 -5.88 -1.02
N SER A 37 -4.93 -5.86 -2.01
CA SER A 37 -3.48 -5.84 -1.78
C SER A 37 -2.82 -4.66 -2.48
N VAL A 38 -3.55 -3.54 -2.59
CA VAL A 38 -3.05 -2.32 -3.25
C VAL A 38 -3.38 -1.12 -2.39
N PHE A 39 -2.34 -0.33 -2.07
CA PHE A 39 -2.47 0.89 -1.28
C PHE A 39 -1.90 2.08 -2.05
N GLU A 40 -2.56 3.20 -1.93
CA GLU A 40 -2.07 4.48 -2.42
C GLU A 40 -1.66 5.33 -1.23
N CYS A 41 -0.43 5.83 -1.25
CA CYS A 41 0.13 6.60 -0.15
C CYS A 41 0.71 7.91 -0.68
N VAL A 42 0.50 9.00 0.07
CA VAL A 42 1.19 10.27 -0.19
C VAL A 42 2.26 10.40 0.88
N LEU A 43 3.52 10.32 0.48
CA LEU A 43 4.64 10.22 1.40
C LEU A 43 5.73 11.22 1.02
N ASP A 44 6.41 11.77 2.03
CA ASP A 44 7.68 12.42 1.78
C ASP A 44 8.80 11.37 1.68
N PRO A 45 10.01 11.74 1.24
CA PRO A 45 11.09 10.76 1.08
C PRO A 45 11.45 10.02 2.37
N ALA A 46 11.40 10.68 3.51
CA ALA A 46 11.71 10.06 4.80
C ALA A 46 10.65 9.02 5.19
N GLN A 47 9.38 9.37 5.02
CA GLN A 47 8.26 8.45 5.28
C GLN A 47 8.34 7.24 4.35
N TYR A 48 8.67 7.47 3.08
CA TYR A 48 8.81 6.39 2.12
C TYR A 48 9.87 5.38 2.54
N LYS A 49 11.04 5.87 2.92
CA LYS A 49 12.12 4.99 3.37
C LYS A 49 11.75 4.23 4.64
N THR A 50 11.09 4.90 5.56
CA THR A 50 10.64 4.28 6.81
C THR A 50 9.63 3.17 6.55
N LEU A 51 8.61 3.44 5.73
CA LEU A 51 7.60 2.45 5.40
C LEU A 51 8.19 1.28 4.64
N GLN A 52 9.03 1.56 3.65
CA GLN A 52 9.69 0.52 2.86
C GLN A 52 10.48 -0.43 3.78
N ALA A 53 11.27 0.13 4.71
CA ALA A 53 12.05 -0.68 5.63
C ALA A 53 11.16 -1.54 6.53
N LYS A 54 10.07 -0.98 7.04
CA LYS A 54 9.13 -1.72 7.89
C LYS A 54 8.47 -2.87 7.15
N LEU A 55 8.02 -2.64 5.93
CA LEU A 55 7.35 -3.68 5.14
C LEU A 55 8.32 -4.77 4.71
N CYS A 56 9.52 -4.40 4.29
CA CYS A 56 10.54 -5.37 3.92
C CYS A 56 10.94 -6.27 5.10
N LYS A 57 10.89 -5.74 6.31
CA LYS A 57 11.19 -6.51 7.51
C LYS A 57 10.07 -7.49 7.86
N LEU A 58 8.83 -7.15 7.54
CA LEU A 58 7.69 -8.01 7.82
C LEU A 58 7.54 -9.15 6.81
N MET A 59 7.86 -8.89 5.54
CA MET A 59 7.65 -9.87 4.49
C MET A 59 8.69 -10.98 4.53
N ASP A 60 8.32 -12.14 3.98
CA ASP A 60 9.25 -13.25 3.79
C ASP A 60 9.73 -13.22 2.33
N PRO A 61 11.01 -12.89 2.08
CA PRO A 61 11.49 -12.74 0.70
C PRO A 61 11.50 -14.03 -0.10
N GLN A 62 11.35 -15.18 0.56
CA GLN A 62 11.29 -16.48 -0.11
C GLN A 62 9.87 -16.83 -0.55
N ARG A 63 8.86 -16.18 0.00
CA ARG A 63 7.47 -16.59 -0.18
C ARG A 63 6.54 -15.44 -0.58
N ASP A 64 6.93 -14.20 -0.31
CA ASP A 64 6.08 -13.03 -0.50
C ASP A 64 6.68 -12.08 -1.54
N SER A 65 5.83 -11.19 -2.07
CA SER A 65 6.26 -10.16 -3.02
C SER A 65 5.74 -8.81 -2.56
N LEU A 66 6.61 -7.78 -2.62
CA LEU A 66 6.26 -6.39 -2.39
C LEU A 66 6.73 -5.57 -3.58
N ARG A 67 5.90 -4.61 -4.01
CA ARG A 67 6.27 -3.68 -5.06
C ARG A 67 5.90 -2.26 -4.65
N PHE A 68 6.80 -1.33 -4.95
CA PHE A 68 6.61 0.08 -4.69
C PHE A 68 6.75 0.83 -6.00
N TYR A 69 5.70 1.55 -6.39
CA TYR A 69 5.71 2.37 -7.59
C TYR A 69 5.74 3.82 -7.17
N GLN A 70 6.81 4.52 -7.52
CA GLN A 70 6.92 5.96 -7.25
C GLN A 70 6.33 6.70 -8.44
N LEU A 71 5.21 7.34 -8.23
CA LEU A 71 4.45 7.98 -9.30
C LEU A 71 4.71 9.49 -9.39
N GLY A 72 5.72 9.97 -8.67
CA GLY A 72 6.11 11.36 -8.73
C GLY A 72 5.27 12.26 -7.87
N LYS A 73 5.05 13.50 -8.31
CA LYS A 73 4.21 14.43 -7.57
C LYS A 73 2.80 13.89 -7.46
N GLU A 74 2.26 13.99 -6.29
CA GLU A 74 0.88 13.61 -6.04
C GLU A 74 -0.04 14.63 -6.73
N THR A 75 -0.90 14.13 -7.63
CA THR A 75 -1.96 14.92 -8.24
C THR A 75 -3.18 14.03 -8.42
N ARG A 76 -4.37 14.61 -8.24
CA ARG A 76 -5.61 13.89 -8.46
C ARG A 76 -5.77 13.45 -9.91
N ASP A 77 -5.19 14.21 -10.82
CA ASP A 77 -5.29 13.95 -12.26
C ASP A 77 -4.68 12.62 -12.66
N LYS A 78 -3.80 12.06 -11.83
CA LYS A 78 -3.13 10.79 -12.12
C LYS A 78 -3.95 9.59 -11.71
N ILE A 79 -5.07 9.80 -11.01
CA ILE A 79 -5.91 8.71 -10.52
C ILE A 79 -7.27 8.80 -11.18
N GLU A 80 -7.60 7.78 -11.95
CA GLU A 80 -8.92 7.64 -12.54
C GLU A 80 -9.55 6.35 -12.00
N HIS A 81 -10.72 6.47 -11.42
CA HIS A 81 -11.42 5.33 -10.85
C HIS A 81 -12.74 5.12 -11.57
N PHE A 82 -13.01 3.89 -11.95
CA PHE A 82 -14.26 3.49 -12.60
C PHE A 82 -14.87 2.32 -11.83
N GLY A 83 -16.17 2.35 -11.70
CA GLY A 83 -16.89 1.26 -11.06
C GLY A 83 -17.13 1.48 -9.59
N VAL A 84 -17.08 0.41 -8.81
CA VAL A 84 -17.39 0.45 -7.39
C VAL A 84 -16.35 1.31 -6.66
N LYS A 85 -16.84 2.15 -5.73
CA LYS A 85 -16.00 3.05 -4.95
C LYS A 85 -14.91 2.28 -4.19
N ALA A 86 -13.66 2.72 -4.33
CA ALA A 86 -12.52 2.06 -3.71
C ALA A 86 -12.21 2.58 -2.31
N GLY A 87 -12.59 3.82 -1.98
CA GLY A 87 -12.27 4.42 -0.71
C GLY A 87 -12.25 5.93 -0.84
N TYR A 88 -11.37 6.59 -0.11
CA TYR A 88 -11.25 8.03 -0.21
C TYR A 88 -9.93 8.41 -0.89
N ASP A 89 -9.87 9.65 -1.36
CA ASP A 89 -8.73 10.23 -2.03
C ASP A 89 -7.53 10.25 -1.06
N PRO A 90 -6.33 9.82 -1.48
CA PRO A 90 -5.13 9.87 -0.63
C PRO A 90 -4.78 11.26 -0.13
N THR A 91 -5.30 12.31 -0.78
CA THR A 91 -5.09 13.69 -0.33
C THR A 91 -6.01 14.08 0.82
N GLY A 92 -6.84 13.16 1.28
CA GLY A 92 -7.75 13.39 2.39
C GLY A 92 -9.18 13.70 2.00
N THR A 93 -9.48 13.76 0.73
CA THR A 93 -10.84 14.00 0.25
C THR A 93 -11.58 12.68 0.07
N LEU A 94 -12.73 12.56 0.69
CA LEU A 94 -13.55 11.37 0.58
C LEU A 94 -14.14 11.26 -0.83
N ILE A 95 -14.03 10.08 -1.41
CA ILE A 95 -14.61 9.78 -2.73
C ILE A 95 -15.89 8.97 -2.48
N LEU A 96 -16.99 9.54 -2.88
CA LEU A 96 -18.31 8.92 -2.68
C LEU A 96 -18.88 8.35 -3.97
#